data_33ac427877bc87f6a0c1f646725b1c7b
#
_entry.id   33ac427877bc87f6a0c1f646725b1c7b
#
_cell.length_a   1.000
_cell.length_b   1.000
_cell.length_c   1.000
_cell.angle_alpha   90.00
_cell.angle_beta   90.00
_cell.angle_gamma   90.00
#
_symmetry.space_group_name_H-M   'P 1'
#
loop_
_entity.id
_entity.type
_entity.pdbx_description
1 polymer ?
#
loop_
_entity_poly.entity_id
_entity_poly.type
_entity_poly.pdbx_seq_one_letter_code
_entity_poly.pdbx_strand_id
1 'polypeptide(L)'
;LGDVYKRQIQDIPKLYTALAEWLACVLFVRLLPQRYNAAKTAGILAAALPLFGLVQWLIGIVPLSLWIPGMIVALVLMYATIWLCCRLNFCDTGFWWALAFTLAEFVASLEWQLYSFGASKMPGSWWIQGLFLLAFYGGGFGVFLRLEQKRLRDKAPLHMTRRESISAAVIAICTFLISNISYVTTNTPFSGRMTTEIFWIR
;
A
#
# COMPACT_ATOMS: atom_id res chain seq x y z
N LEU A 1 -22.63 0.41 -28.22
CA LEU A 1 -21.86 1.52 -27.60
C LEU A 1 -22.03 1.57 -26.07
N GLY A 2 -23.18 1.13 -25.52
CA GLY A 2 -23.44 1.16 -24.06
C GLY A 2 -22.67 0.09 -23.25
N ASP A 3 -22.36 -1.06 -23.82
CA ASP A 3 -21.69 -2.16 -23.11
C ASP A 3 -20.16 -2.03 -23.06
N VAL A 4 -19.57 -1.23 -23.94
CA VAL A 4 -18.14 -0.90 -23.91
C VAL A 4 -17.84 0.11 -22.78
N TYR A 5 -18.77 1.00 -22.47
CA TYR A 5 -18.66 1.97 -21.39
C TYR A 5 -18.83 1.38 -19.99
N LYS A 6 -19.44 0.20 -19.87
CA LYS A 6 -19.65 -0.50 -18.60
C LYS A 6 -18.47 -1.37 -18.12
N ARG A 7 -17.40 -1.49 -18.89
CA ARG A 7 -16.09 -1.90 -18.32
C ARG A 7 -15.42 -0.73 -17.65
N GLN A 8 -16.20 -0.07 -16.79
CA GLN A 8 -15.77 0.99 -15.94
C GLN A 8 -14.61 0.51 -15.08
N ILE A 9 -13.53 1.23 -15.22
CA ILE A 9 -12.53 1.58 -14.24
C ILE A 9 -12.84 0.92 -12.90
N GLN A 10 -12.40 -0.33 -12.78
CA GLN A 10 -12.53 -1.10 -11.55
C GLN A 10 -11.53 -0.52 -10.56
N ASP A 11 -12.02 -0.11 -9.39
CA ASP A 11 -11.15 0.27 -8.27
C ASP A 11 -10.22 -0.90 -7.90
N ILE A 12 -9.07 -0.59 -7.31
CA ILE A 12 -8.15 -1.62 -6.79
C ILE A 12 -8.95 -2.51 -5.84
N PRO A 13 -8.95 -3.84 -6.02
CA PRO A 13 -9.65 -4.71 -5.09
C PRO A 13 -9.15 -4.50 -3.67
N LYS A 14 -10.05 -4.24 -2.73
CA LYS A 14 -9.70 -3.89 -1.33
C LYS A 14 -8.78 -4.91 -0.66
N LEU A 15 -8.90 -6.19 -1.04
CA LEU A 15 -7.99 -7.23 -0.56
C LEU A 15 -6.55 -7.07 -1.07
N TYR A 16 -6.35 -6.48 -2.25
CA TYR A 16 -5.00 -6.20 -2.77
C TYR A 16 -4.35 -5.07 -1.99
N THR A 17 -5.11 -4.00 -1.70
CA THR A 17 -4.65 -2.93 -0.82
C THR A 17 -4.27 -3.47 0.56
N ALA A 18 -5.14 -4.29 1.17
CA ALA A 18 -4.85 -4.95 2.45
C ALA A 18 -3.56 -5.78 2.42
N LEU A 19 -3.35 -6.54 1.34
CA LEU A 19 -2.15 -7.35 1.15
C LEU A 19 -0.90 -6.47 0.99
N ALA A 20 -0.97 -5.36 0.24
CA ALA A 20 0.14 -4.43 0.09
C ALA A 20 0.53 -3.77 1.41
N GLU A 21 -0.44 -3.27 2.17
CA GLU A 21 -0.25 -2.68 3.50
C GLU A 21 0.40 -3.68 4.47
N TRP A 22 -0.12 -4.90 4.50
CA TRP A 22 0.42 -5.96 5.34
C TRP A 22 1.85 -6.36 4.94
N LEU A 23 2.12 -6.56 3.64
CA LEU A 23 3.46 -6.90 3.13
C LEU A 23 4.47 -5.79 3.42
N ALA A 24 4.07 -4.52 3.30
CA ALA A 24 4.90 -3.40 3.70
C ALA A 24 5.24 -3.47 5.19
N CYS A 25 4.27 -3.72 6.06
CA CYS A 25 4.52 -3.92 7.49
C CYS A 25 5.48 -5.09 7.76
N VAL A 26 5.27 -6.24 7.11
CA VAL A 26 6.15 -7.41 7.23
C VAL A 26 7.59 -7.08 6.82
N LEU A 27 7.75 -6.37 5.71
CA LEU A 27 9.05 -5.96 5.20
C LEU A 27 9.79 -5.09 6.22
N PHE A 28 9.16 -4.02 6.71
CA PHE A 28 9.78 -3.10 7.66
C PHE A 28 10.03 -3.74 9.01
N VAL A 29 9.11 -4.58 9.52
CA VAL A 29 9.34 -5.34 10.75
C VAL A 29 10.54 -6.30 10.63
N ARG A 30 10.82 -6.84 9.43
CA ARG A 30 12.01 -7.67 9.20
C ARG A 30 13.30 -6.88 9.09
N LEU A 31 13.25 -5.64 8.62
CA LEU A 31 14.41 -4.77 8.46
C LEU A 31 14.83 -4.09 9.76
N LEU A 32 13.88 -3.86 10.65
CA LEU A 32 14.06 -3.07 11.87
C LEU A 32 14.32 -3.97 13.10
N PRO A 33 14.92 -3.42 14.17
CA PRO A 33 15.16 -4.17 15.39
C PRO A 33 13.84 -4.60 16.03
N GLN A 34 13.61 -5.90 16.08
CA GLN A 34 12.40 -6.50 16.61
C GLN A 34 12.34 -6.41 18.14
N ARG A 35 11.14 -6.17 18.67
CA ARG A 35 10.88 -6.15 20.12
C ARG A 35 10.78 -7.54 20.71
N TYR A 36 10.29 -8.50 19.95
CA TYR A 36 10.02 -9.88 20.38
C TYR A 36 10.85 -10.88 19.59
N ASN A 37 10.84 -12.13 20.03
CA ASN A 37 11.43 -13.23 19.29
C ASN A 37 10.68 -13.46 17.96
N ALA A 38 11.33 -14.16 17.03
CA ALA A 38 10.80 -14.39 15.69
C ALA A 38 9.41 -15.05 15.69
N ALA A 39 9.17 -16.02 16.57
CA ALA A 39 7.88 -16.71 16.65
C ALA A 39 6.74 -15.78 17.08
N LYS A 40 6.95 -14.96 18.11
CA LYS A 40 5.95 -14.01 18.59
C LYS A 40 5.69 -12.90 17.57
N THR A 41 6.75 -12.37 16.94
CA THR A 41 6.62 -11.39 15.87
C THR A 41 5.83 -11.96 14.69
N ALA A 42 6.13 -13.19 14.26
CA ALA A 42 5.39 -13.87 13.21
C ALA A 42 3.92 -14.09 13.59
N GLY A 43 3.62 -14.44 14.85
CA GLY A 43 2.26 -14.56 15.35
C GLY A 43 1.47 -13.25 15.30
N ILE A 44 2.10 -12.13 15.68
CA ILE A 44 1.48 -10.78 15.59
C ILE A 44 1.20 -10.42 14.13
N LEU A 45 2.15 -10.64 13.23
CA LEU A 45 1.98 -10.36 11.81
C LEU A 45 0.91 -11.25 11.17
N ALA A 46 0.86 -12.54 11.55
CA ALA A 46 -0.17 -13.46 11.07
C ALA A 46 -1.57 -13.04 11.54
N ALA A 47 -1.71 -12.57 12.79
CA ALA A 47 -2.96 -12.05 13.32
C ALA A 47 -3.36 -10.70 12.69
N ALA A 48 -2.37 -9.89 12.27
CA ALA A 48 -2.62 -8.61 11.61
C ALA A 48 -3.21 -8.79 10.20
N LEU A 49 -2.84 -9.83 9.45
CA LEU A 49 -3.31 -10.05 8.08
C LEU A 49 -4.85 -10.08 7.95
N PRO A 50 -5.59 -10.92 8.68
CA PRO A 50 -7.05 -10.91 8.60
C PRO A 50 -7.65 -9.58 9.10
N LEU A 51 -6.98 -8.87 10.01
CA LEU A 51 -7.43 -7.57 10.49
C LEU A 51 -7.31 -6.50 9.40
N PHE A 52 -6.20 -6.46 8.64
CA PHE A 52 -6.07 -5.61 7.45
C PHE A 52 -7.16 -5.94 6.42
N GLY A 53 -7.39 -7.23 6.15
CA GLY A 53 -8.44 -7.67 5.25
C GLY A 53 -9.83 -7.20 5.68
N LEU A 54 -10.14 -7.34 6.97
CA LEU A 54 -11.42 -6.92 7.54
C LEU A 54 -11.60 -5.40 7.44
N VAL A 55 -10.58 -4.61 7.81
CA VAL A 55 -10.64 -3.14 7.74
C VAL A 55 -10.86 -2.68 6.29
N GLN A 56 -10.09 -3.20 5.35
CA GLN A 56 -10.23 -2.82 3.93
C GLN A 56 -11.56 -3.31 3.34
N TRP A 57 -12.06 -4.48 3.76
CA TRP A 57 -13.38 -4.94 3.35
C TRP A 57 -14.49 -4.03 3.87
N LEU A 58 -14.43 -3.63 5.15
CA LEU A 58 -15.37 -2.67 5.74
C LEU A 58 -15.33 -1.32 5.00
N ILE A 59 -14.14 -0.81 4.68
CA ILE A 59 -13.96 0.41 3.89
C ILE A 59 -14.64 0.28 2.51
N GLY A 60 -14.65 -0.90 1.93
CA GLY A 60 -15.28 -1.17 0.63
C GLY A 60 -16.80 -1.14 0.64
N ILE A 61 -17.46 -1.33 1.79
CA ILE A 61 -18.92 -1.39 1.91
C ILE A 61 -19.54 -0.15 2.55
N VAL A 62 -18.74 0.71 3.21
CA VAL A 62 -19.24 1.94 3.83
C VAL A 62 -19.47 3.04 2.79
N PRO A 63 -20.42 3.97 3.05
CA PRO A 63 -20.65 5.11 2.18
C PRO A 63 -19.41 6.02 2.12
N LEU A 64 -19.31 6.81 1.04
CA LEU A 64 -18.16 7.69 0.76
C LEU A 64 -17.83 8.64 1.93
N SER A 65 -18.82 9.08 2.70
CA SER A 65 -18.63 9.93 3.88
C SER A 65 -17.82 9.25 4.99
N LEU A 66 -17.86 7.92 5.10
CA LEU A 66 -17.12 7.14 6.09
C LEU A 66 -15.82 6.54 5.52
N TRP A 67 -15.56 6.74 4.24
CA TRP A 67 -14.36 6.22 3.59
C TRP A 67 -13.08 6.83 4.16
N ILE A 68 -13.02 8.17 4.33
CA ILE A 68 -11.85 8.85 4.93
C ILE A 68 -11.58 8.37 6.36
N PRO A 69 -12.57 8.34 7.28
CA PRO A 69 -12.37 7.71 8.59
C PRO A 69 -11.87 6.28 8.53
N GLY A 70 -12.40 5.47 7.62
CA GLY A 70 -11.96 4.09 7.42
C GLY A 70 -10.48 3.99 7.02
N MET A 71 -10.02 4.82 6.09
CA MET A 71 -8.61 4.88 5.70
C MET A 71 -7.71 5.31 6.85
N ILE A 72 -8.17 6.23 7.71
CA ILE A 72 -7.41 6.60 8.93
C ILE A 72 -7.24 5.38 9.83
N VAL A 73 -8.27 4.53 9.97
CA VAL A 73 -8.17 3.29 10.75
C VAL A 73 -7.12 2.33 10.15
N ALA A 74 -7.08 2.18 8.83
CA ALA A 74 -6.06 1.36 8.16
C ALA A 74 -4.65 1.91 8.41
N LEU A 75 -4.46 3.22 8.31
CA LEU A 75 -3.19 3.90 8.60
C LEU A 75 -2.74 3.71 10.06
N VAL A 76 -3.67 3.83 11.00
CA VAL A 76 -3.40 3.58 12.44
C VAL A 76 -3.03 2.11 12.67
N LEU A 77 -3.69 1.18 11.99
CA LEU A 77 -3.38 -0.25 12.07
C LEU A 77 -1.96 -0.56 11.58
N MET A 78 -1.54 0.04 10.46
CA MET A 78 -0.15 -0.09 9.97
C MET A 78 0.86 0.44 11.00
N TYR A 79 0.60 1.64 11.51
CA TYR A 79 1.46 2.25 12.54
C TYR A 79 1.56 1.37 13.78
N ALA A 80 0.43 0.92 14.30
CA ALA A 80 0.35 0.06 15.49
C ALA A 80 1.09 -1.27 15.27
N THR A 81 0.98 -1.86 14.09
CA THR A 81 1.66 -3.12 13.74
C THR A 81 3.19 -2.96 13.78
N ILE A 82 3.73 -1.88 13.18
CA ILE A 82 5.17 -1.59 13.20
C ILE A 82 5.64 -1.27 14.61
N TRP A 83 4.92 -0.37 15.31
CA TRP A 83 5.27 0.05 16.67
C TRP A 83 5.24 -1.12 17.67
N LEU A 84 4.28 -2.02 17.55
CA LEU A 84 4.16 -3.18 18.43
C LEU A 84 5.30 -4.18 18.20
N CYS A 85 5.71 -4.39 16.95
CA CYS A 85 6.71 -5.38 16.59
C CYS A 85 8.16 -4.88 16.77
N CYS A 86 8.41 -3.56 16.64
CA CYS A 86 9.76 -2.98 16.63
C CYS A 86 10.12 -2.24 17.92
N ARG A 87 11.43 -2.18 18.20
CA ARG A 87 11.99 -1.39 19.31
C ARG A 87 12.32 0.01 18.83
N LEU A 88 11.31 0.81 18.52
CA LEU A 88 11.46 2.15 17.99
C LEU A 88 10.76 3.17 18.89
N ASN A 89 11.27 4.42 18.89
CA ASN A 89 10.57 5.56 19.45
C ASN A 89 9.38 5.95 18.58
N PHE A 90 8.46 6.73 19.13
CA PHE A 90 7.26 7.18 18.43
C PHE A 90 7.59 7.91 17.11
N CYS A 91 8.57 8.82 17.11
CA CYS A 91 8.99 9.55 15.90
C CYS A 91 9.64 8.65 14.86
N ASP A 92 10.51 7.72 15.28
CA ASP A 92 11.16 6.78 14.36
C ASP A 92 10.12 5.84 13.73
N THR A 93 9.16 5.36 14.53
CA THR A 93 8.04 4.56 14.02
C THR A 93 7.25 5.34 12.98
N GLY A 94 6.98 6.62 13.20
CA GLY A 94 6.28 7.49 12.25
C GLY A 94 6.99 7.61 10.91
N PHE A 95 8.32 7.73 10.91
CA PHE A 95 9.11 7.75 9.68
C PHE A 95 8.98 6.44 8.89
N TRP A 96 9.22 5.32 9.54
CA TRP A 96 9.17 4.00 8.90
C TRP A 96 7.76 3.60 8.47
N TRP A 97 6.75 4.01 9.24
CA TRP A 97 5.35 3.87 8.86
C TRP A 97 4.99 4.66 7.60
N ALA A 98 5.41 5.93 7.51
CA ALA A 98 5.17 6.76 6.33
C ALA A 98 5.80 6.16 5.07
N LEU A 99 7.01 5.60 5.21
CA LEU A 99 7.71 4.91 4.12
C LEU A 99 7.00 3.61 3.74
N ALA A 100 6.52 2.84 4.73
CA ALA A 100 5.76 1.61 4.51
C ALA A 100 4.44 1.89 3.77
N PHE A 101 3.72 2.92 4.18
CA PHE A 101 2.49 3.35 3.53
C PHE A 101 2.74 3.79 2.08
N THR A 102 3.71 4.66 1.86
CA THR A 102 4.06 5.12 0.50
C THR A 102 4.46 3.95 -0.41
N LEU A 103 5.20 2.98 0.11
CA LEU A 103 5.57 1.78 -0.63
C LEU A 103 4.35 0.91 -0.95
N ALA A 104 3.44 0.71 0.00
CA ALA A 104 2.22 -0.07 -0.19
C ALA A 104 1.34 0.54 -1.29
N GLU A 105 1.08 1.85 -1.21
CA GLU A 105 0.32 2.60 -2.21
C GLU A 105 0.96 2.54 -3.59
N PHE A 106 2.30 2.72 -3.66
CA PHE A 106 3.03 2.65 -4.93
C PHE A 106 2.90 1.27 -5.58
N VAL A 107 3.15 0.19 -4.83
CA VAL A 107 3.12 -1.17 -5.37
C VAL A 107 1.71 -1.57 -5.80
N ALA A 108 0.70 -1.28 -4.98
CA ALA A 108 -0.69 -1.59 -5.30
C ALA A 108 -1.20 -0.80 -6.52
N SER A 109 -0.88 0.49 -6.59
CA SER A 109 -1.27 1.34 -7.72
C SER A 109 -0.57 0.94 -9.02
N LEU A 110 0.72 0.64 -8.96
CA LEU A 110 1.51 0.22 -10.12
C LEU A 110 1.00 -1.11 -10.68
N GLU A 111 0.79 -2.10 -9.82
CA GLU A 111 0.24 -3.40 -10.22
C GLU A 111 -1.10 -3.23 -10.92
N TRP A 112 -2.03 -2.50 -10.29
CA TRP A 112 -3.37 -2.34 -10.82
C TRP A 112 -3.40 -1.58 -12.14
N GLN A 113 -2.60 -0.53 -12.30
CA GLN A 113 -2.50 0.21 -13.56
C GLN A 113 -1.98 -0.67 -14.69
N LEU A 114 -0.92 -1.43 -14.44
CA LEU A 114 -0.32 -2.28 -15.46
C LEU A 114 -1.22 -3.49 -15.79
N TYR A 115 -1.88 -4.07 -14.79
CA TYR A 115 -2.87 -5.10 -15.00
C TYR A 115 -4.05 -4.59 -15.83
N SER A 116 -4.62 -3.44 -15.47
CA SER A 116 -5.75 -2.84 -16.18
C SER A 116 -5.40 -2.51 -17.63
N PHE A 117 -4.17 -2.03 -17.88
CA PHE A 117 -3.66 -1.80 -19.23
C PHE A 117 -3.45 -3.11 -20.00
N GLY A 118 -2.86 -4.13 -19.39
CA GLY A 118 -2.62 -5.43 -19.98
C GLY A 118 -3.93 -6.20 -20.25
N ALA A 119 -4.85 -6.17 -19.30
CA ALA A 119 -6.15 -6.85 -19.39
C ALA A 119 -7.05 -6.29 -20.50
N SER A 120 -6.87 -5.02 -20.88
CA SER A 120 -7.57 -4.44 -22.05
C SER A 120 -7.21 -5.13 -23.35
N LYS A 121 -6.05 -5.80 -23.43
CA LYS A 121 -5.51 -6.47 -24.61
C LYS A 121 -5.58 -8.00 -24.55
N MET A 122 -5.84 -8.57 -23.37
CA MET A 122 -5.88 -10.01 -23.15
C MET A 122 -7.26 -10.44 -22.62
N PRO A 123 -7.77 -11.61 -23.04
CA PRO A 123 -9.00 -12.12 -22.42
C PRO A 123 -8.76 -12.34 -20.94
N GLY A 124 -9.61 -11.73 -20.09
CA GLY A 124 -9.48 -11.72 -18.64
C GLY A 124 -9.52 -13.14 -18.05
N SER A 125 -8.36 -13.65 -17.71
CA SER A 125 -8.20 -14.90 -16.98
C SER A 125 -7.72 -14.60 -15.55
N TRP A 126 -8.38 -15.15 -14.55
CA TRP A 126 -8.07 -14.95 -13.13
C TRP A 126 -6.62 -15.30 -12.77
N TRP A 127 -6.01 -16.26 -13.46
CA TRP A 127 -4.61 -16.65 -13.23
C TRP A 127 -3.61 -15.60 -13.76
N ILE A 128 -3.96 -14.84 -14.81
CA ILE A 128 -3.12 -13.73 -15.31
C ILE A 128 -3.07 -12.63 -14.25
N GLN A 129 -4.20 -12.30 -13.63
CA GLN A 129 -4.25 -11.35 -12.51
C GLN A 129 -3.38 -11.82 -11.33
N GLY A 130 -3.43 -13.11 -10.99
CA GLY A 130 -2.57 -13.70 -9.97
C GLY A 130 -1.08 -13.61 -10.30
N LEU A 131 -0.69 -13.81 -11.56
CA LEU A 131 0.69 -13.65 -12.02
C LEU A 131 1.17 -12.21 -11.94
N PHE A 132 0.34 -11.24 -12.36
CA PHE A 132 0.65 -9.82 -12.24
C PHE A 132 0.86 -9.44 -10.77
N LEU A 133 -0.06 -9.83 -9.91
CA LEU A 133 0.04 -9.60 -8.47
C LEU A 133 1.34 -10.17 -7.90
N LEU A 134 1.65 -11.43 -8.19
CA LEU A 134 2.87 -12.09 -7.73
C LEU A 134 4.13 -11.39 -8.26
N ALA A 135 4.16 -11.03 -9.53
CA ALA A 135 5.31 -10.38 -10.16
C ALA A 135 5.54 -8.96 -9.60
N PHE A 136 4.50 -8.15 -9.50
CA PHE A 136 4.63 -6.76 -9.06
C PHE A 136 4.78 -6.63 -7.55
N TYR A 137 4.05 -7.42 -6.76
CA TYR A 137 4.24 -7.43 -5.31
C TYR A 137 5.59 -8.08 -4.95
N GLY A 138 5.90 -9.23 -5.50
CA GLY A 138 7.19 -9.90 -5.27
C GLY A 138 8.36 -9.05 -5.77
N GLY A 139 8.28 -8.50 -6.97
CA GLY A 139 9.30 -7.62 -7.55
C GLY A 139 9.44 -6.30 -6.79
N GLY A 140 8.34 -5.58 -6.57
CA GLY A 140 8.35 -4.26 -5.91
C GLY A 140 8.87 -4.34 -4.48
N PHE A 141 8.29 -5.22 -3.66
CA PHE A 141 8.75 -5.41 -2.29
C PHE A 141 10.14 -6.04 -2.23
N GLY A 142 10.49 -6.95 -3.18
CA GLY A 142 11.81 -7.58 -3.24
C GLY A 142 12.93 -6.61 -3.61
N VAL A 143 12.70 -5.73 -4.60
CA VAL A 143 13.65 -4.67 -4.97
C VAL A 143 13.84 -3.70 -3.80
N PHE A 144 12.73 -3.24 -3.20
CA PHE A 144 12.82 -2.34 -2.07
C PHE A 144 13.54 -2.97 -0.87
N LEU A 145 13.26 -4.24 -0.58
CA LEU A 145 13.96 -4.99 0.47
C LEU A 145 15.49 -5.00 0.25
N ARG A 146 15.94 -5.28 -0.97
CA ARG A 146 17.36 -5.30 -1.31
C ARG A 146 18.00 -3.91 -1.16
N LEU A 147 17.32 -2.86 -1.60
CA LEU A 147 17.80 -1.48 -1.50
C LEU A 147 17.94 -1.05 -0.03
N GLU A 148 16.93 -1.30 0.78
CA GLU A 148 16.97 -0.93 2.20
C GLU A 148 17.94 -1.80 3.01
N GLN A 149 18.06 -3.09 2.72
CA GLN A 149 19.09 -3.94 3.35
C GLN A 149 20.50 -3.41 3.06
N LYS A 150 20.77 -2.97 1.82
CA LYS A 150 22.06 -2.36 1.47
C LYS A 150 22.26 -1.05 2.26
N ARG A 151 21.27 -0.17 2.28
CA ARG A 151 21.31 1.10 2.99
C ARG A 151 21.55 0.92 4.50
N LEU A 152 20.84 -0.01 5.14
CA LEU A 152 21.00 -0.29 6.56
C LEU A 152 22.33 -0.98 6.88
N ARG A 153 22.86 -1.79 5.95
CA ARG A 153 24.19 -2.40 6.06
C ARG A 153 25.32 -1.36 6.01
N ASP A 154 25.14 -0.30 5.23
CA ASP A 154 26.08 0.81 5.10
C ASP A 154 26.00 1.80 6.28
N LYS A 155 25.43 1.38 7.43
CA LYS A 155 25.32 2.12 8.69
C LYS A 155 24.50 3.40 8.62
N ALA A 156 23.43 3.44 7.84
CA ALA A 156 22.47 4.53 7.93
C ALA A 156 21.89 4.65 9.36
N PRO A 157 21.75 5.86 9.91
CA PRO A 157 21.26 6.04 11.27
C PRO A 157 19.84 5.49 11.40
N LEU A 158 19.62 4.69 12.43
CA LEU A 158 18.30 4.13 12.75
C LEU A 158 17.38 5.17 13.41
N HIS A 159 18.00 6.18 14.02
CA HIS A 159 17.31 7.30 14.66
C HIS A 159 17.18 8.45 13.68
N MET A 160 15.92 8.78 13.38
CA MET A 160 15.60 9.86 12.46
C MET A 160 15.44 11.19 13.19
N THR A 161 15.88 12.25 12.55
CA THR A 161 15.62 13.59 13.06
C THR A 161 14.12 13.92 12.94
N ARG A 162 13.64 14.84 13.79
CA ARG A 162 12.24 15.31 13.68
C ARG A 162 11.91 15.86 12.28
N ARG A 163 12.88 16.49 11.62
CA ARG A 163 12.70 17.03 10.26
C ARG A 163 12.46 15.91 9.24
N GLU A 164 13.25 14.84 9.31
CA GLU A 164 13.10 13.68 8.43
C GLU A 164 11.74 12.99 8.63
N SER A 165 11.33 12.80 9.90
CA SER A 165 10.02 12.22 10.21
C SER A 165 8.87 13.09 9.72
N ILE A 166 8.93 14.41 9.88
CA ILE A 166 7.93 15.34 9.37
C ILE A 166 7.90 15.31 7.82
N SER A 167 9.07 15.33 7.16
CA SER A 167 9.16 15.28 5.72
C SER A 167 8.55 13.99 5.16
N ALA A 168 8.84 12.85 5.79
CA ALA A 168 8.26 11.57 5.41
C ALA A 168 6.73 11.56 5.59
N ALA A 169 6.23 12.09 6.70
CA ALA A 169 4.79 12.20 6.95
C ALA A 169 4.10 13.13 5.92
N VAL A 170 4.72 14.24 5.57
CA VAL A 170 4.21 15.15 4.53
C VAL A 170 4.15 14.45 3.18
N ILE A 171 5.20 13.72 2.78
CA ILE A 171 5.22 12.94 1.54
C ILE A 171 4.10 11.90 1.55
N ALA A 172 3.93 11.16 2.63
CA ALA A 172 2.88 10.17 2.77
C ALA A 172 1.48 10.79 2.66
N ILE A 173 1.23 11.92 3.31
CA ILE A 173 -0.02 12.68 3.22
C ILE A 173 -0.26 13.18 1.79
N CYS A 174 0.75 13.75 1.14
CA CYS A 174 0.63 14.20 -0.25
C CYS A 174 0.34 13.04 -1.19
N THR A 175 1.03 11.91 -1.03
CA THR A 175 0.77 10.69 -1.81
C THR A 175 -0.68 10.23 -1.63
N PHE A 176 -1.15 10.17 -0.38
CA PHE A 176 -2.53 9.81 -0.07
C PHE A 176 -3.53 10.78 -0.72
N LEU A 177 -3.31 12.08 -0.59
CA LEU A 177 -4.20 13.09 -1.18
C LEU A 177 -4.22 13.00 -2.71
N ILE A 178 -3.07 12.86 -3.36
CA ILE A 178 -2.98 12.76 -4.82
C ILE A 178 -3.67 11.47 -5.30
N SER A 179 -3.42 10.34 -4.66
CA SER A 179 -4.05 9.07 -5.01
C SER A 179 -5.58 9.10 -4.86
N ASN A 180 -6.09 9.91 -3.93
CA ASN A 180 -7.50 9.88 -3.55
C ASN A 180 -8.30 11.14 -3.92
N ILE A 181 -7.64 12.23 -4.38
CA ILE A 181 -8.33 13.49 -4.71
C ILE A 181 -9.39 13.27 -5.79
N SER A 182 -9.17 12.39 -6.73
CA SER A 182 -10.12 12.10 -7.78
C SER A 182 -11.33 11.31 -7.27
N TYR A 183 -11.19 10.58 -6.17
CA TYR A 183 -12.28 9.85 -5.53
C TYR A 183 -13.34 10.81 -4.97
N VAL A 184 -12.88 11.93 -4.38
CA VAL A 184 -13.76 12.94 -3.80
C VAL A 184 -14.53 13.74 -4.87
N THR A 185 -13.88 13.96 -6.03
CA THR A 185 -14.47 14.79 -7.09
C THR A 185 -15.30 14.01 -8.11
N THR A 186 -15.02 12.74 -8.34
CA THR A 186 -15.58 11.98 -9.46
C THR A 186 -16.05 10.57 -9.12
N ASN A 187 -16.01 10.17 -7.84
CA ASN A 187 -16.28 8.81 -7.36
C ASN A 187 -15.41 7.71 -8.03
N THR A 188 -14.30 8.11 -8.66
CA THR A 188 -13.33 7.16 -9.26
C THR A 188 -11.92 7.52 -8.81
N PRO A 189 -11.11 6.53 -8.37
CA PRO A 189 -9.73 6.80 -7.96
C PRO A 189 -8.88 7.29 -9.15
N PHE A 190 -7.87 8.11 -8.87
CA PHE A 190 -6.96 8.63 -9.89
C PHE A 190 -6.27 7.50 -10.67
N SER A 191 -5.90 6.42 -10.00
CA SER A 191 -5.34 5.20 -10.61
C SER A 191 -6.27 4.56 -11.66
N GLY A 192 -7.57 4.72 -11.52
CA GLY A 192 -8.55 4.22 -12.46
C GLY A 192 -8.75 5.09 -13.71
N ARG A 193 -8.50 6.40 -13.63
CA ARG A 193 -8.67 7.34 -14.75
C ARG A 193 -7.51 7.35 -15.73
N MET A 194 -6.30 7.21 -15.22
CA MET A 194 -5.09 7.35 -16.04
C MET A 194 -4.96 6.30 -17.15
N THR A 195 -5.55 5.13 -16.98
CA THR A 195 -5.47 4.06 -17.98
C THR A 195 -6.25 4.34 -19.25
N THR A 196 -7.30 5.17 -19.20
CA THR A 196 -8.13 5.48 -20.36
C THR A 196 -7.76 6.78 -21.06
N GLU A 197 -7.35 7.81 -20.32
CA GLU A 197 -7.13 9.13 -20.89
C GLU A 197 -5.72 9.35 -21.46
N ILE A 198 -4.68 8.78 -20.82
CA ILE A 198 -3.28 8.97 -21.29
C ILE A 198 -2.99 8.20 -22.58
N PHE A 199 -3.67 7.09 -22.84
CA PHE A 199 -3.44 6.28 -24.04
C PHE A 199 -4.29 6.67 -25.25
N TRP A 200 -5.23 7.62 -25.12
CA TRP A 200 -6.06 8.13 -26.21
C TRP A 200 -5.65 9.51 -26.71
N ILE A 201 -4.61 10.15 -26.12
CA ILE A 201 -4.01 11.36 -26.69
C ILE A 201 -2.99 10.90 -27.73
N ARG A 202 -3.51 10.58 -28.90
CA ARG A 202 -2.80 10.52 -30.18
C ARG A 202 -3.51 11.36 -31.19
#